data_f1f5b1b26b1e2f9bf1e0debc8a53cfbb
#
_entry.id   f1f5b1b26b1e2f9bf1e0debc8a53cfbb
#
_cell.length_a   1.000
_cell.length_b   1.000
_cell.length_c   1.000
_cell.angle_alpha   90.00
_cell.angle_beta   90.00
_cell.angle_gamma   90.00
#
_symmetry.space_group_name_H-M   'P 1'
#
loop_
_entity.id
_entity.type
_entity.pdbx_description
1 polymer ?
#
loop_
_entity_poly.entity_id
_entity_poly.type
_entity_poly.pdbx_seq_one_letter_code
_entity_poly.pdbx_strand_id
1 'polypeptide(L)'
;MGMKGKILVGAVVGFAVIAVVSANAGSHDGSDGADGKDGGSGKGASASAPHTSGGTKARSGSTKAAVKKKVAFSGDGDFQVGKDVKPGTYRTTGNTDGMCYWERAKDASGETDSLLANDNVTGTSYVTVKAGDKLFKSSGCKDWEAVDPKAKGTPASSMAGDGGMFEVGTDIAPGTYRSTGNTDDSCYWERTKDADHGLDSIIANNNVTGTAVVTLKATDGYFKTTGCGDWKKTA
;
A
#
# COMPACT_ATOMS: atom_id res chain seq x y z
N MET A 1 -49.17 16.74 -10.43
CA MET A 1 -48.45 16.70 -9.13
C MET A 1 -47.66 15.38 -9.10
N GLY A 2 -46.40 15.44 -9.40
CA GLY A 2 -45.50 14.25 -9.47
C GLY A 2 -44.57 14.22 -8.26
N MET A 3 -44.78 13.26 -7.40
CA MET A 3 -43.87 12.97 -6.27
C MET A 3 -42.56 12.36 -6.79
N LYS A 4 -41.47 13.09 -6.60
CA LYS A 4 -40.10 12.57 -6.82
C LYS A 4 -39.69 11.79 -5.59
N GLY A 5 -39.69 10.45 -5.68
CA GLY A 5 -39.15 9.59 -4.66
C GLY A 5 -37.60 9.69 -4.66
N LYS A 6 -37.04 10.12 -3.53
CA LYS A 6 -35.61 10.05 -3.26
C LYS A 6 -35.31 8.63 -2.72
N ILE A 7 -34.59 7.85 -3.51
CA ILE A 7 -34.04 6.57 -3.03
C ILE A 7 -32.79 6.92 -2.24
N LEU A 8 -32.84 6.76 -0.93
CA LEU A 8 -31.68 6.73 -0.05
C LEU A 8 -31.10 5.33 -0.10
N VAL A 9 -30.01 5.14 -0.84
CA VAL A 9 -29.18 3.94 -0.76
C VAL A 9 -28.25 4.12 0.44
N GLY A 10 -28.62 3.51 1.55
CA GLY A 10 -27.73 3.40 2.70
C GLY A 10 -26.64 2.37 2.43
N ALA A 11 -25.42 2.85 2.20
CA ALA A 11 -24.26 1.98 2.19
C ALA A 11 -23.88 1.64 3.63
N VAL A 12 -24.14 0.41 4.03
CA VAL A 12 -23.59 -0.16 5.28
C VAL A 12 -22.16 -0.57 4.98
N VAL A 13 -21.21 0.25 5.41
CA VAL A 13 -19.79 -0.11 5.40
C VAL A 13 -19.57 -1.06 6.57
N GLY A 14 -19.53 -2.36 6.28
CA GLY A 14 -19.16 -3.37 7.25
C GLY A 14 -17.66 -3.33 7.50
N PHE A 15 -17.25 -2.82 8.65
CA PHE A 15 -15.89 -2.97 9.14
C PHE A 15 -15.71 -4.41 9.63
N ALA A 16 -14.98 -5.24 8.89
CA ALA A 16 -14.56 -6.53 9.38
C ALA A 16 -13.37 -6.33 10.34
N VAL A 17 -13.65 -6.30 11.62
CA VAL A 17 -12.62 -6.40 12.66
C VAL A 17 -12.18 -7.85 12.72
N ILE A 18 -11.04 -8.19 12.14
CA ILE A 18 -10.42 -9.50 12.35
C ILE A 18 -9.59 -9.40 13.62
N ALA A 19 -10.16 -9.84 14.72
CA ALA A 19 -9.40 -10.07 15.95
C ALA A 19 -8.58 -11.35 15.78
N VAL A 20 -7.28 -11.23 15.60
CA VAL A 20 -6.34 -12.35 15.67
C VAL A 20 -6.11 -12.66 17.14
N VAL A 21 -6.80 -13.65 17.67
CA VAL A 21 -6.52 -14.23 18.98
C VAL A 21 -5.35 -15.20 18.81
N SER A 22 -4.17 -14.79 19.24
CA SER A 22 -3.03 -15.69 19.40
C SER A 22 -3.25 -16.56 20.64
N ALA A 23 -3.74 -17.76 20.46
CA ALA A 23 -3.74 -18.79 21.50
C ALA A 23 -2.36 -19.45 21.53
N ASN A 24 -1.56 -19.07 22.53
CA ASN A 24 -0.36 -19.80 22.90
C ASN A 24 -0.78 -20.96 23.83
N ALA A 25 -0.66 -22.19 23.37
CA ALA A 25 -0.75 -23.37 24.22
C ALA A 25 0.46 -24.24 23.97
N GLY A 26 1.40 -24.19 24.90
CA GLY A 26 2.48 -25.15 24.99
C GLY A 26 2.02 -26.44 25.64
N SER A 27 2.71 -27.52 25.39
CA SER A 27 3.21 -28.53 26.33
C SER A 27 3.46 -29.86 25.68
N HIS A 28 4.73 -30.31 25.81
CA HIS A 28 5.19 -31.65 26.28
C HIS A 28 4.57 -32.89 25.65
N ASP A 29 5.31 -33.86 25.26
CA ASP A 29 6.30 -34.77 25.77
C ASP A 29 6.56 -35.83 24.71
N GLY A 30 7.76 -36.27 24.53
CA GLY A 30 8.29 -37.52 25.03
C GLY A 30 8.70 -38.50 23.96
N SER A 31 10.00 -38.76 23.94
CA SER A 31 10.68 -40.08 23.93
C SER A 31 10.86 -40.86 22.61
N ASP A 32 12.14 -41.10 22.40
CA ASP A 32 12.87 -42.32 22.16
C ASP A 32 12.98 -42.95 20.75
N GLY A 33 14.25 -43.19 20.41
CA GLY A 33 14.67 -44.42 19.72
C GLY A 33 15.53 -44.27 18.50
N ALA A 34 16.82 -44.16 18.72
CA ALA A 34 17.92 -45.07 18.36
C ALA A 34 18.24 -45.35 16.87
N ASP A 35 19.54 -45.11 16.61
CA ASP A 35 20.52 -45.91 15.85
C ASP A 35 20.46 -45.97 14.31
N GLY A 36 21.65 -45.69 13.76
CA GLY A 36 22.08 -46.18 12.44
C GLY A 36 23.23 -45.39 11.80
N LYS A 37 24.42 -45.84 12.12
CA LYS A 37 25.73 -45.49 11.61
C LYS A 37 25.91 -45.65 10.10
N ASP A 38 26.95 -44.96 9.63
CA ASP A 38 28.04 -45.21 8.66
C ASP A 38 27.90 -44.33 7.43
N GLY A 39 28.88 -43.51 7.05
CA GLY A 39 30.28 -43.79 6.84
C GLY A 39 30.57 -43.48 5.38
N GLY A 40 31.51 -42.57 5.09
CA GLY A 40 32.00 -42.45 3.72
C GLY A 40 32.64 -41.11 3.36
N SER A 41 33.93 -41.04 3.66
CA SER A 41 34.90 -40.05 3.16
C SER A 41 35.01 -40.03 1.64
N GLY A 42 35.25 -38.85 1.07
CA GLY A 42 35.74 -38.70 -0.30
C GLY A 42 36.33 -37.31 -0.54
N LYS A 43 37.65 -37.22 -0.31
CA LYS A 43 38.54 -36.12 -0.73
C LYS A 43 38.72 -36.13 -2.24
N GLY A 44 38.82 -34.96 -2.85
CA GLY A 44 39.32 -34.83 -4.22
C GLY A 44 39.53 -33.39 -4.62
N ALA A 45 40.80 -33.03 -4.66
CA ALA A 45 41.41 -31.74 -4.84
C ALA A 45 41.45 -31.23 -6.29
N SER A 46 41.53 -29.91 -6.39
CA SER A 46 42.43 -29.08 -7.26
C SER A 46 42.47 -29.27 -8.77
N ALA A 47 42.33 -28.20 -9.53
CA ALA A 47 43.36 -27.56 -10.36
C ALA A 47 42.78 -26.45 -11.24
N SER A 48 43.21 -25.26 -11.02
CA SER A 48 43.93 -24.25 -11.85
C SER A 48 43.49 -23.99 -13.30
N ALA A 49 43.35 -22.69 -13.54
CA ALA A 49 43.24 -21.88 -14.77
C ALA A 49 44.32 -22.17 -15.84
N PRO A 50 44.45 -21.46 -17.02
CA PRO A 50 44.17 -20.05 -17.24
C PRO A 50 43.69 -19.62 -18.67
N HIS A 51 43.35 -18.33 -18.79
CA HIS A 51 43.48 -17.36 -19.92
C HIS A 51 42.78 -17.55 -21.27
N THR A 52 42.00 -16.60 -21.68
CA THR A 52 42.38 -15.62 -22.74
C THR A 52 41.43 -14.45 -22.82
N SER A 53 42.01 -13.29 -23.06
CA SER A 53 41.48 -11.98 -23.31
C SER A 53 40.53 -11.89 -24.52
N GLY A 54 39.49 -11.10 -24.41
CA GLY A 54 38.72 -10.60 -25.51
C GLY A 54 38.01 -9.31 -25.08
N GLY A 55 38.64 -8.18 -25.37
CA GLY A 55 38.06 -6.86 -25.09
C GLY A 55 36.84 -6.60 -25.93
N THR A 56 35.76 -6.18 -25.27
CA THR A 56 34.63 -5.52 -25.92
C THR A 56 34.33 -4.27 -25.15
N LYS A 57 34.34 -3.16 -25.89
CA LYS A 57 34.08 -1.79 -25.44
C LYS A 57 32.82 -1.71 -24.60
N ALA A 58 32.97 -1.26 -23.36
CA ALA A 58 31.88 -0.83 -22.51
C ALA A 58 31.18 0.37 -23.17
N ARG A 59 29.94 0.16 -23.58
CA ARG A 59 29.00 1.22 -23.91
C ARG A 59 28.62 1.88 -22.59
N SER A 60 29.07 3.10 -22.38
CA SER A 60 28.66 3.98 -21.30
C SER A 60 27.15 4.22 -21.42
N GLY A 61 26.35 3.39 -20.75
CA GLY A 61 24.96 3.67 -20.48
C GLY A 61 24.93 4.67 -19.32
N SER A 62 24.54 5.90 -19.60
CA SER A 62 24.21 6.89 -18.58
C SER A 62 23.07 6.33 -17.71
N THR A 63 23.44 5.71 -16.61
CA THR A 63 22.50 5.40 -15.53
C THR A 63 22.12 6.72 -14.89
N LYS A 64 20.94 7.22 -15.25
CA LYS A 64 20.26 8.29 -14.52
C LYS A 64 20.26 7.86 -13.05
N ALA A 65 21.06 8.54 -12.23
CA ALA A 65 21.15 8.24 -10.81
C ALA A 65 19.73 8.27 -10.23
N ALA A 66 19.28 7.14 -9.71
CA ALA A 66 18.03 7.09 -8.99
C ALA A 66 18.16 8.07 -7.81
N VAL A 67 17.33 9.10 -7.80
CA VAL A 67 17.21 10.01 -6.66
C VAL A 67 16.89 9.13 -5.47
N LYS A 68 17.81 9.02 -4.50
CA LYS A 68 17.56 8.28 -3.26
C LYS A 68 16.40 8.98 -2.58
N LYS A 69 15.26 8.33 -2.57
CA LYS A 69 14.08 8.78 -1.84
C LYS A 69 14.48 8.87 -0.35
N LYS A 70 14.15 9.99 0.26
CA LYS A 70 14.51 10.23 1.65
C LYS A 70 13.46 9.58 2.55
N VAL A 71 13.82 8.48 3.19
CA VAL A 71 13.00 7.84 4.24
C VAL A 71 12.72 8.87 5.34
N ALA A 72 11.46 9.05 5.69
CA ALA A 72 11.02 9.91 6.78
C ALA A 72 10.99 9.11 8.09
N PHE A 73 10.43 7.89 8.05
CA PHE A 73 10.42 6.94 9.15
C PHE A 73 10.16 5.52 8.62
N SER A 74 10.41 4.52 9.47
CA SER A 74 10.30 3.09 9.17
C SER A 74 8.86 2.68 8.84
N GLY A 75 8.71 1.63 8.04
CA GLY A 75 7.43 0.95 7.82
C GLY A 75 6.87 0.20 9.01
N ASP A 76 7.69 -0.01 10.05
CA ASP A 76 7.29 -0.68 11.30
C ASP A 76 7.61 0.20 12.50
N GLY A 77 6.61 0.40 13.36
CA GLY A 77 6.77 1.11 14.63
C GLY A 77 5.54 1.92 15.05
N ASP A 78 5.60 2.35 16.30
CA ASP A 78 4.68 3.30 16.93
C ASP A 78 5.38 4.65 17.06
N PHE A 79 4.86 5.67 16.39
CA PHE A 79 5.50 6.98 16.26
C PHE A 79 4.66 8.07 16.96
N GLN A 80 5.26 8.77 17.93
CA GLN A 80 4.62 9.92 18.56
C GLN A 80 4.61 11.11 17.61
N VAL A 81 3.41 11.63 17.31
CA VAL A 81 3.27 12.79 16.44
C VAL A 81 3.84 14.04 17.10
N GLY A 82 4.65 14.76 16.35
CA GLY A 82 5.39 15.95 16.83
C GLY A 82 6.79 15.64 17.35
N LYS A 83 7.06 14.41 17.78
CA LYS A 83 8.37 13.96 18.24
C LYS A 83 9.08 13.07 17.21
N ASP A 84 8.50 11.93 16.90
CA ASP A 84 9.07 10.92 16.02
C ASP A 84 8.65 11.13 14.56
N VAL A 85 7.41 11.56 14.34
CA VAL A 85 6.85 11.93 13.05
C VAL A 85 6.23 13.33 13.12
N LYS A 86 6.50 14.18 12.13
CA LYS A 86 5.92 15.52 12.06
C LYS A 86 4.56 15.48 11.37
N PRO A 87 3.65 16.43 11.66
CA PRO A 87 2.48 16.62 10.82
C PRO A 87 2.85 16.85 9.36
N GLY A 88 2.14 16.18 8.43
CA GLY A 88 2.42 16.24 7.01
C GLY A 88 1.83 15.05 6.27
N THR A 89 1.91 15.06 4.94
CA THR A 89 1.49 13.92 4.12
C THR A 89 2.68 13.02 3.85
N TYR A 90 2.46 11.72 4.01
CA TYR A 90 3.46 10.67 3.82
C TYR A 90 2.95 9.65 2.81
N ARG A 91 3.91 8.98 2.15
CA ARG A 91 3.64 7.92 1.19
C ARG A 91 4.50 6.69 1.51
N THR A 92 3.91 5.50 1.42
CA THR A 92 4.62 4.23 1.34
C THR A 92 4.32 3.57 0.00
N THR A 93 5.28 2.86 -0.58
CA THR A 93 5.13 2.23 -1.91
C THR A 93 5.75 0.84 -1.95
N GLY A 94 5.18 -0.05 -2.79
CA GLY A 94 5.73 -1.40 -2.99
C GLY A 94 5.32 -2.39 -1.90
N ASN A 95 4.19 -2.17 -1.27
CA ASN A 95 3.56 -3.10 -0.35
C ASN A 95 2.86 -4.19 -1.19
N THR A 96 3.27 -5.46 -1.08
CA THR A 96 2.87 -6.49 -2.06
C THR A 96 2.01 -7.61 -1.50
N ASP A 97 1.91 -7.74 -0.19
CA ASP A 97 1.33 -8.91 0.46
C ASP A 97 0.08 -8.60 1.30
N GLY A 98 -0.42 -7.36 1.25
CA GLY A 98 -1.55 -6.92 2.06
C GLY A 98 -1.28 -6.89 3.56
N MET A 99 -0.02 -7.09 3.98
CA MET A 99 0.39 -7.08 5.39
C MET A 99 0.66 -5.68 5.92
N CYS A 100 0.79 -4.69 5.05
CA CYS A 100 0.96 -3.31 5.47
C CYS A 100 -0.34 -2.80 6.10
N TYR A 101 -0.26 -2.49 7.37
CA TYR A 101 -1.32 -1.82 8.14
C TYR A 101 -0.78 -0.53 8.72
N TRP A 102 -1.56 0.53 8.70
CA TRP A 102 -1.28 1.75 9.42
C TRP A 102 -2.53 2.31 10.10
N GLU A 103 -2.31 3.06 11.18
CA GLU A 103 -3.38 3.78 11.87
C GLU A 103 -2.91 5.14 12.39
N ARG A 104 -3.84 6.06 12.47
CA ARG A 104 -3.74 7.34 13.19
C ARG A 104 -4.62 7.27 14.42
N ALA A 105 -4.10 7.67 15.57
CA ALA A 105 -4.84 7.62 16.83
C ALA A 105 -4.73 8.92 17.63
N LYS A 106 -5.77 9.21 18.42
CA LYS A 106 -5.82 10.38 19.31
C LYS A 106 -5.04 10.19 20.61
N ASP A 107 -4.66 8.95 20.93
CA ASP A 107 -3.83 8.56 22.08
C ASP A 107 -3.22 7.17 21.87
N ALA A 108 -2.46 6.67 22.83
CA ALA A 108 -1.79 5.37 22.77
C ALA A 108 -2.52 4.28 23.58
N SER A 109 -3.82 4.42 23.82
CA SER A 109 -4.61 3.44 24.59
C SER A 109 -4.81 2.12 23.87
N GLY A 110 -4.81 2.13 22.53
CA GLY A 110 -5.18 0.98 21.71
C GLY A 110 -6.70 0.72 21.67
N GLU A 111 -7.50 1.59 22.27
CA GLU A 111 -8.96 1.48 22.26
C GLU A 111 -9.54 1.88 20.91
N THR A 112 -10.63 1.23 20.51
CA THR A 112 -11.27 1.49 19.21
C THR A 112 -11.70 2.94 19.04
N ASP A 113 -12.12 3.59 20.12
CA ASP A 113 -12.54 4.99 20.11
C ASP A 113 -11.34 5.97 20.01
N SER A 114 -10.12 5.48 20.19
CA SER A 114 -8.88 6.22 19.93
C SER A 114 -8.56 6.33 18.44
N LEU A 115 -9.08 5.42 17.63
CA LEU A 115 -8.77 5.34 16.21
C LEU A 115 -9.39 6.51 15.44
N LEU A 116 -8.55 7.22 14.67
CA LEU A 116 -8.95 8.34 13.81
C LEU A 116 -9.08 7.93 12.35
N ALA A 117 -8.18 7.07 11.88
CA ALA A 117 -8.19 6.49 10.56
C ALA A 117 -7.22 5.31 10.52
N ASN A 118 -7.48 4.33 9.68
CA ASN A 118 -6.58 3.20 9.41
C ASN A 118 -6.79 2.66 8.00
N ASP A 119 -5.83 1.87 7.53
CA ASP A 119 -5.94 1.16 6.26
C ASP A 119 -5.10 -0.12 6.27
N ASN A 120 -5.53 -1.11 5.48
CA ASN A 120 -4.71 -2.24 5.04
C ASN A 120 -4.33 -2.00 3.59
N VAL A 121 -3.04 -2.02 3.30
CA VAL A 121 -2.49 -1.50 2.05
C VAL A 121 -1.87 -2.60 1.21
N THR A 122 -2.26 -2.65 -0.05
CA THR A 122 -1.51 -3.25 -1.15
C THR A 122 -1.04 -2.11 -2.07
N GLY A 123 0.17 -2.22 -2.62
CA GLY A 123 0.72 -1.19 -3.51
C GLY A 123 1.20 0.06 -2.77
N THR A 124 0.53 1.17 -3.02
CA THR A 124 0.87 2.50 -2.51
C THR A 124 -0.20 3.01 -1.55
N SER A 125 0.21 3.67 -0.47
CA SER A 125 -0.69 4.44 0.38
C SER A 125 -0.16 5.84 0.59
N TYR A 126 -1.07 6.79 0.70
CA TYR A 126 -0.84 8.15 1.14
C TYR A 126 -1.63 8.38 2.43
N VAL A 127 -1.04 9.06 3.40
CA VAL A 127 -1.71 9.43 4.64
C VAL A 127 -1.28 10.82 5.10
N THR A 128 -2.24 11.64 5.52
CA THR A 128 -1.95 12.92 6.17
C THR A 128 -1.98 12.76 7.68
N VAL A 129 -0.81 12.80 8.32
CA VAL A 129 -0.67 12.88 9.77
C VAL A 129 -0.95 14.32 10.20
N LYS A 130 -1.94 14.51 11.07
CA LYS A 130 -2.40 15.84 11.51
C LYS A 130 -1.72 16.26 12.82
N ALA A 131 -1.63 17.56 13.05
CA ALA A 131 -1.09 18.09 14.31
C ALA A 131 -1.91 17.67 15.55
N GLY A 132 -3.17 17.31 15.36
CA GLY A 132 -4.04 16.82 16.44
C GLY A 132 -3.89 15.34 16.75
N ASP A 133 -3.26 14.57 15.88
CA ASP A 133 -2.99 13.16 16.11
C ASP A 133 -1.93 13.02 17.22
N LYS A 134 -1.97 11.96 17.98
CA LYS A 134 -0.97 11.67 19.01
C LYS A 134 -0.07 10.51 18.66
N LEU A 135 -0.61 9.54 17.93
CA LEU A 135 0.11 8.35 17.51
C LEU A 135 -0.12 8.09 16.02
N PHE A 136 0.94 7.73 15.34
CA PHE A 136 0.91 7.06 14.04
C PHE A 136 1.57 5.70 14.21
N LYS A 137 0.84 4.64 13.89
CA LYS A 137 1.34 3.27 13.95
C LYS A 137 1.43 2.70 12.56
N SER A 138 2.47 1.92 12.29
CA SER A 138 2.69 1.25 11.02
C SER A 138 3.27 -0.13 11.28
N SER A 139 2.82 -1.14 10.55
CA SER A 139 3.25 -2.52 10.70
C SER A 139 3.23 -3.24 9.35
N GLY A 140 4.31 -3.95 9.03
CA GLY A 140 4.45 -4.68 7.76
C GLY A 140 4.52 -3.80 6.52
N CYS A 141 4.66 -2.50 6.66
CA CYS A 141 4.75 -1.56 5.55
C CYS A 141 6.20 -1.41 5.04
N LYS A 142 6.35 -0.93 3.82
CA LYS A 142 7.61 -0.32 3.38
C LYS A 142 7.78 1.03 4.05
N ASP A 143 9.02 1.51 4.11
CA ASP A 143 9.35 2.82 4.70
C ASP A 143 8.47 3.94 4.14
N TRP A 144 8.20 4.92 5.00
CA TRP A 144 7.42 6.10 4.67
C TRP A 144 8.32 7.24 4.21
N GLU A 145 7.88 7.91 3.17
CA GLU A 145 8.52 9.09 2.59
C GLU A 145 7.62 10.30 2.79
N ALA A 146 8.20 11.45 3.16
CA ALA A 146 7.45 12.69 3.18
C ALA A 146 7.10 13.13 1.76
N VAL A 147 5.86 13.50 1.52
CA VAL A 147 5.39 14.04 0.25
C VAL A 147 5.71 15.53 0.19
N ASP A 148 6.43 15.95 -0.86
CA ASP A 148 6.61 17.36 -1.18
C ASP A 148 5.39 17.83 -2.01
N PRO A 149 4.54 18.73 -1.49
CA PRO A 149 3.37 19.20 -2.23
C PRO A 149 3.69 20.00 -3.48
N LYS A 150 4.97 20.36 -3.69
CA LYS A 150 5.46 21.06 -4.88
C LYS A 150 6.11 20.12 -5.89
N ALA A 151 6.28 18.85 -5.54
CA ALA A 151 6.85 17.86 -6.44
C ALA A 151 5.93 17.68 -7.66
N LYS A 152 6.56 17.67 -8.83
CA LYS A 152 5.86 17.36 -10.08
C LYS A 152 6.23 15.95 -10.50
N GLY A 153 5.23 15.12 -10.69
CA GLY A 153 5.38 13.80 -11.27
C GLY A 153 5.26 13.80 -12.79
N THR A 154 5.36 12.61 -13.35
CA THR A 154 4.96 12.33 -14.74
C THR A 154 3.75 11.42 -14.66
N PRO A 155 2.52 11.99 -14.67
CA PRO A 155 1.32 11.21 -14.43
C PRO A 155 1.14 10.11 -15.47
N ALA A 156 0.92 8.90 -15.02
CA ALA A 156 0.64 7.75 -15.89
C ALA A 156 -0.79 7.81 -16.46
N SER A 157 -1.03 7.07 -17.54
CA SER A 157 -2.35 6.86 -18.15
C SER A 157 -2.94 5.47 -17.86
N SER A 158 -2.29 4.71 -17.01
CA SER A 158 -2.75 3.39 -16.52
C SER A 158 -2.25 3.17 -15.10
N MET A 159 -2.94 2.32 -14.35
CA MET A 159 -2.57 1.93 -13.00
C MET A 159 -3.02 0.50 -12.73
N ALA A 160 -2.30 -0.18 -11.84
CA ALA A 160 -2.70 -1.49 -11.36
C ALA A 160 -4.02 -1.39 -10.58
N GLY A 161 -4.89 -2.36 -10.80
CA GLY A 161 -6.20 -2.39 -10.16
C GLY A 161 -6.15 -2.66 -8.65
N ASP A 162 -5.05 -3.27 -8.19
CA ASP A 162 -4.73 -3.46 -6.78
C ASP A 162 -3.48 -2.63 -6.38
N GLY A 163 -3.33 -1.46 -7.00
CA GLY A 163 -2.18 -0.59 -6.80
C GLY A 163 -2.26 0.33 -5.59
N GLY A 164 -3.39 0.32 -4.88
CA GLY A 164 -3.64 1.17 -3.72
C GLY A 164 -4.04 2.59 -4.11
N MET A 165 -3.36 3.60 -3.55
CA MET A 165 -3.72 5.01 -3.68
C MET A 165 -2.74 5.77 -4.59
N PHE A 166 -3.28 6.63 -5.46
CA PHE A 166 -2.55 7.42 -6.45
C PHE A 166 -2.91 8.90 -6.33
N GLU A 167 -1.92 9.78 -6.30
CA GLU A 167 -2.14 11.23 -6.33
C GLU A 167 -2.49 11.68 -7.75
N VAL A 168 -3.65 12.32 -7.89
CA VAL A 168 -4.15 12.80 -9.20
C VAL A 168 -3.33 14.01 -9.67
N GLY A 169 -2.81 13.95 -10.89
CA GLY A 169 -1.94 14.97 -11.44
C GLY A 169 -0.45 14.75 -11.18
N THR A 170 -0.10 13.87 -10.24
CA THR A 170 1.29 13.51 -9.93
C THR A 170 1.60 12.07 -10.34
N ASP A 171 0.86 11.10 -9.84
CA ASP A 171 1.02 9.67 -10.15
C ASP A 171 0.17 9.26 -11.35
N ILE A 172 -1.07 9.76 -11.42
CA ILE A 172 -2.05 9.41 -12.43
C ILE A 172 -2.67 10.65 -13.07
N ALA A 173 -2.80 10.66 -14.40
CA ALA A 173 -3.37 11.80 -15.11
C ALA A 173 -4.89 11.91 -14.88
N PRO A 174 -5.46 13.12 -14.76
CA PRO A 174 -6.90 13.30 -14.83
C PRO A 174 -7.47 12.73 -16.13
N GLY A 175 -8.70 12.22 -16.10
CA GLY A 175 -9.40 11.67 -17.27
C GLY A 175 -10.32 10.52 -16.91
N THR A 176 -10.92 9.91 -17.91
CA THR A 176 -11.81 8.76 -17.75
C THR A 176 -11.01 7.47 -17.86
N TYR A 177 -11.20 6.59 -16.90
CA TYR A 177 -10.53 5.30 -16.81
C TYR A 177 -11.54 4.16 -16.84
N ARG A 178 -11.10 3.03 -17.35
CA ARG A 178 -11.89 1.79 -17.41
C ARG A 178 -11.07 0.64 -16.84
N SER A 179 -11.71 -0.16 -15.99
CA SER A 179 -11.25 -1.46 -15.52
C SER A 179 -12.24 -2.54 -15.98
N THR A 180 -11.76 -3.73 -16.29
CA THR A 180 -12.58 -4.85 -16.77
C THR A 180 -12.13 -6.15 -16.11
N GLY A 181 -13.03 -7.13 -16.10
CA GLY A 181 -12.72 -8.44 -15.53
C GLY A 181 -12.81 -8.48 -14.01
N ASN A 182 -13.51 -7.52 -13.42
CA ASN A 182 -13.73 -7.50 -11.99
C ASN A 182 -14.71 -8.62 -11.61
N THR A 183 -14.30 -9.49 -10.70
CA THR A 183 -15.10 -10.60 -10.19
C THR A 183 -15.41 -10.38 -8.71
N ASP A 184 -16.47 -10.99 -8.20
CA ASP A 184 -16.73 -11.20 -6.77
C ASP A 184 -16.95 -9.94 -5.93
N ASP A 185 -17.41 -8.83 -6.48
CA ASP A 185 -17.59 -7.56 -5.74
C ASP A 185 -16.34 -7.09 -4.96
N SER A 186 -15.17 -7.69 -5.26
CA SER A 186 -13.90 -7.36 -4.61
C SER A 186 -13.30 -6.06 -5.11
N CYS A 187 -13.67 -5.63 -6.32
CA CYS A 187 -13.21 -4.37 -6.88
C CYS A 187 -13.85 -3.20 -6.14
N TYR A 188 -13.06 -2.50 -5.36
CA TYR A 188 -13.43 -1.24 -4.73
C TYR A 188 -12.59 -0.10 -5.29
N TRP A 189 -13.21 1.04 -5.54
CA TRP A 189 -12.51 2.27 -5.85
C TRP A 189 -13.13 3.46 -5.15
N GLU A 190 -12.30 4.46 -4.87
CA GLU A 190 -12.74 5.75 -4.34
C GLU A 190 -11.94 6.91 -4.92
N ARG A 191 -12.59 8.06 -5.07
CA ARG A 191 -12.00 9.36 -5.32
C ARG A 191 -12.08 10.17 -4.05
N THR A 192 -10.96 10.75 -3.63
CA THR A 192 -10.89 11.55 -2.41
C THR A 192 -10.33 12.94 -2.69
N LYS A 193 -10.69 13.91 -1.84
CA LYS A 193 -10.16 15.28 -1.92
C LYS A 193 -8.78 15.43 -1.27
N ASP A 194 -8.46 14.55 -0.33
CA ASP A 194 -7.24 14.55 0.47
C ASP A 194 -6.87 13.12 0.92
N ALA A 195 -5.77 12.98 1.64
CA ALA A 195 -5.29 11.72 2.20
C ALA A 195 -5.59 11.61 3.73
N ASP A 196 -6.69 12.16 4.18
CA ASP A 196 -7.11 12.13 5.58
C ASP A 196 -7.79 10.82 5.96
N HIS A 197 -8.29 10.07 4.98
CA HIS A 197 -9.04 8.81 5.13
C HIS A 197 -10.31 8.92 6.00
N GLY A 198 -10.85 10.13 6.13
CA GLY A 198 -12.16 10.35 6.74
C GLY A 198 -13.30 10.15 5.72
N LEU A 199 -14.50 9.84 6.20
CA LEU A 199 -15.69 9.72 5.32
C LEU A 199 -15.97 11.02 4.56
N ASP A 200 -15.66 12.16 5.16
CA ASP A 200 -15.80 13.49 4.55
C ASP A 200 -14.74 13.76 3.47
N SER A 201 -13.67 12.96 3.40
CA SER A 201 -12.65 13.01 2.32
C SER A 201 -13.17 12.39 1.02
N ILE A 202 -14.13 11.48 1.09
CA ILE A 202 -14.63 10.74 -0.06
C ILE A 202 -15.51 11.63 -0.95
N ILE A 203 -15.11 11.76 -2.22
CA ILE A 203 -15.89 12.45 -3.26
C ILE A 203 -16.91 11.49 -3.89
N ALA A 204 -16.46 10.27 -4.17
CA ALA A 204 -17.25 9.18 -4.74
C ALA A 204 -16.52 7.86 -4.55
N ASN A 205 -17.28 6.78 -4.38
CA ASN A 205 -16.75 5.42 -4.30
C ASN A 205 -17.75 4.42 -4.87
N ASN A 206 -17.29 3.21 -5.17
CA ASN A 206 -18.16 2.10 -5.56
C ASN A 206 -17.47 0.75 -5.37
N ASN A 207 -18.28 -0.30 -5.14
CA ASN A 207 -17.90 -1.70 -5.32
C ASN A 207 -18.45 -2.17 -6.67
N VAL A 208 -17.64 -2.86 -7.47
CA VAL A 208 -17.98 -3.15 -8.86
C VAL A 208 -17.71 -4.61 -9.22
N THR A 209 -18.68 -5.22 -9.88
CA THR A 209 -18.51 -6.49 -10.62
C THR A 209 -18.55 -6.18 -12.12
N GLY A 210 -17.69 -6.84 -12.90
CA GLY A 210 -17.63 -6.70 -14.36
C GLY A 210 -16.78 -5.53 -14.83
N THR A 211 -17.38 -4.49 -15.39
CA THR A 211 -16.69 -3.32 -15.92
C THR A 211 -16.92 -2.11 -15.03
N ALA A 212 -15.85 -1.48 -14.60
CA ALA A 212 -15.89 -0.19 -13.93
C ALA A 212 -15.44 0.94 -14.85
N VAL A 213 -16.09 2.09 -14.74
CA VAL A 213 -15.70 3.34 -15.42
C VAL A 213 -15.73 4.49 -14.41
N VAL A 214 -14.63 5.23 -14.32
CA VAL A 214 -14.52 6.38 -13.41
C VAL A 214 -13.87 7.56 -14.13
N THR A 215 -14.35 8.77 -13.84
CA THR A 215 -13.71 10.01 -14.32
C THR A 215 -13.00 10.69 -13.15
N LEU A 216 -11.67 10.77 -13.23
CA LEU A 216 -10.82 11.51 -12.31
C LEU A 216 -10.74 12.96 -12.79
N LYS A 217 -11.11 13.90 -11.92
CA LYS A 217 -11.04 15.33 -12.20
C LYS A 217 -9.68 15.87 -11.78
N ALA A 218 -9.21 16.94 -12.40
CA ALA A 218 -7.98 17.63 -11.98
C ALA A 218 -8.08 18.25 -10.56
N THR A 219 -9.28 18.31 -10.01
CA THR A 219 -9.58 18.78 -8.65
C THR A 219 -9.65 17.66 -7.61
N ASP A 220 -9.56 16.40 -8.03
CA ASP A 220 -9.49 15.28 -7.09
C ASP A 220 -8.08 15.24 -6.49
N GLY A 221 -7.97 14.95 -5.21
CA GLY A 221 -6.67 14.76 -4.56
C GLY A 221 -6.08 13.41 -4.90
N TYR A 222 -6.87 12.36 -4.70
CA TYR A 222 -6.40 10.99 -4.86
C TYR A 222 -7.47 10.08 -5.47
N PHE A 223 -6.98 8.98 -6.03
CA PHE A 223 -7.76 7.82 -6.44
C PHE A 223 -7.20 6.58 -5.76
N LYS A 224 -8.05 5.83 -5.06
CA LYS A 224 -7.70 4.55 -4.45
C LYS A 224 -8.45 3.43 -5.14
N THR A 225 -7.77 2.28 -5.31
CA THR A 225 -8.35 1.09 -5.95
C THR A 225 -7.75 -0.17 -5.33
N THR A 226 -8.61 -1.14 -5.07
CA THR A 226 -8.27 -2.41 -4.43
C THR A 226 -9.10 -3.52 -5.06
N GLY A 227 -8.47 -4.67 -5.34
CA GLY A 227 -9.14 -5.86 -5.87
C GLY A 227 -9.73 -5.70 -7.28
N CYS A 228 -9.38 -4.64 -7.99
CA CYS A 228 -9.86 -4.40 -9.35
C CYS A 228 -8.91 -4.99 -10.41
N GLY A 229 -9.40 -5.17 -11.62
CA GLY A 229 -8.56 -5.28 -12.80
C GLY A 229 -7.84 -3.97 -13.10
N ASP A 230 -6.77 -4.01 -13.88
CA ASP A 230 -6.01 -2.81 -14.23
C ASP A 230 -6.88 -1.74 -14.87
N TRP A 231 -6.58 -0.49 -14.51
CA TRP A 231 -7.24 0.68 -15.05
C TRP A 231 -6.45 1.26 -16.21
N LYS A 232 -7.15 1.55 -17.29
CA LYS A 232 -6.59 2.20 -18.47
C LYS A 232 -7.40 3.43 -18.82
N LYS A 233 -6.71 4.53 -19.10
CA LYS A 233 -7.36 5.75 -19.55
C LYS A 233 -8.03 5.50 -20.88
N THR A 234 -9.27 5.89 -20.98
CA THR A 234 -10.00 5.93 -22.27
C THR A 234 -9.69 7.24 -22.97
N ALA A 235 -9.70 7.23 -24.29
CA ALA A 235 -9.42 8.43 -25.08
C ALA A 235 -10.39 9.56 -24.78
#